data_fc23c87e9648a4719cf06ec2643bd3d1
#
_entry.id   fc23c87e9648a4719cf06ec2643bd3d1
#
_cell.length_a   1.000
_cell.length_b   1.000
_cell.length_c   1.000
_cell.angle_alpha   90.00
_cell.angle_beta   90.00
_cell.angle_gamma   90.00
#
_symmetry.space_group_name_H-M   'P 1'
#
loop_
_entity.id
_entity.type
_entity.pdbx_description
1 polymer ?
#
loop_
_entity_poly.entity_id
_entity_poly.type
_entity_poly.pdbx_seq_one_letter_code
_entity_poly.pdbx_strand_id
1 'polypeptide(L)'
;MILSCQNICKSFGEKVILKDASFHIEDREKAALIGNNGAGKTTLLRIIMHEISPDSGNVVLAKDKNIGYLAQYQDIHGHHTIYEELISTKQHIIDMENRLRSLEQEMKTTAGDALDSLMNTYTRLSHQFELENGYAYKSEIMGVLKGLGFTEEDFERQIETLSGGQKTRVALGKLLLSSPD
;
A
#
# COMPACT_ATOMS: atom_id res chain seq x y z
N MET A 1 12.52 -7.50 -15.88
CA MET A 1 12.83 -6.14 -15.36
C MET A 1 11.57 -5.57 -14.73
N ILE A 2 11.61 -5.32 -13.43
CA ILE A 2 10.49 -4.71 -12.69
C ILE A 2 10.68 -3.20 -12.59
N LEU A 3 11.90 -2.75 -12.27
CA LEU A 3 12.27 -1.36 -12.10
C LEU A 3 13.50 -1.02 -12.94
N SER A 4 13.50 0.12 -13.60
CA SER A 4 14.67 0.68 -14.29
C SER A 4 14.83 2.16 -13.97
N CYS A 5 16.02 2.53 -13.53
CA CYS A 5 16.44 3.92 -13.40
C CYS A 5 17.49 4.20 -14.47
N GLN A 6 17.32 5.29 -15.24
CA GLN A 6 18.19 5.63 -16.35
C GLN A 6 18.67 7.07 -16.22
N ASN A 7 19.98 7.25 -16.09
CA ASN A 7 20.67 8.55 -16.07
C ASN A 7 20.07 9.55 -15.06
N ILE A 8 19.69 9.04 -13.87
CA ILE A 8 19.08 9.87 -12.84
C ILE A 8 20.11 10.86 -12.29
N CYS A 9 19.82 12.15 -12.46
CA CYS A 9 20.55 13.24 -11.85
C CYS A 9 19.66 14.00 -10.88
N LYS A 10 20.24 14.45 -9.75
CA LYS A 10 19.56 15.30 -8.77
C LYS A 10 20.53 16.19 -8.03
N SER A 11 20.19 17.47 -7.97
CA SER A 11 20.92 18.48 -7.21
C SER A 11 19.97 19.23 -6.27
N PHE A 12 20.49 19.76 -5.18
CA PHE A 12 19.80 20.69 -4.30
C PHE A 12 20.66 21.95 -4.17
N GLY A 13 20.23 23.03 -4.83
CA GLY A 13 21.06 24.22 -5.05
C GLY A 13 22.32 23.87 -5.82
N GLU A 14 23.47 24.24 -5.29
CA GLU A 14 24.77 23.94 -5.92
C GLU A 14 25.29 22.51 -5.63
N LYS A 15 24.65 21.78 -4.72
CA LYS A 15 25.10 20.44 -4.32
C LYS A 15 24.53 19.36 -5.19
N VAL A 16 25.37 18.71 -5.99
CA VAL A 16 25.01 17.50 -6.74
C VAL A 16 24.91 16.32 -5.78
N ILE A 17 23.78 15.63 -5.78
CA ILE A 17 23.49 14.45 -4.92
C ILE A 17 23.55 13.16 -5.73
N LEU A 18 22.98 13.15 -6.93
CA LEU A 18 23.01 12.01 -7.84
C LEU A 18 23.51 12.48 -9.19
N LYS A 19 24.40 11.68 -9.79
CA LYS A 19 24.98 11.97 -11.11
C LYS A 19 24.94 10.70 -11.95
N ASP A 20 24.14 10.70 -13.02
CA ASP A 20 24.00 9.63 -14.01
C ASP A 20 23.74 8.23 -13.39
N ALA A 21 22.97 8.17 -12.30
CA ALA A 21 22.67 6.92 -11.64
C ALA A 21 21.77 6.06 -12.54
N SER A 22 22.29 4.90 -12.95
CA SER A 22 21.58 3.97 -13.83
C SER A 22 21.69 2.56 -13.28
N PHE A 23 20.54 1.87 -13.14
CA PHE A 23 20.46 0.46 -12.74
C PHE A 23 19.08 -0.08 -13.11
N HIS A 24 18.93 -1.39 -13.01
CA HIS A 24 17.63 -2.06 -13.15
C HIS A 24 17.53 -3.16 -12.09
N ILE A 25 16.31 -3.56 -11.81
CA ILE A 25 15.97 -4.66 -10.88
C ILE A 25 15.08 -5.63 -11.64
N GLU A 26 15.47 -6.91 -11.63
CA GLU A 26 14.73 -7.99 -12.25
C GLU A 26 13.67 -8.57 -11.29
N ASP A 27 12.79 -9.40 -11.83
CA ASP A 27 11.79 -10.09 -11.03
C ASP A 27 12.46 -10.97 -9.97
N ARG A 28 12.00 -10.87 -8.71
CA ARG A 28 12.53 -11.59 -7.54
C ARG A 28 14.01 -11.29 -7.20
N GLU A 29 14.57 -10.25 -7.77
CA GLU A 29 15.93 -9.82 -7.43
C GLU A 29 15.94 -9.08 -6.08
N LYS A 30 17.02 -9.29 -5.32
CA LYS A 30 17.30 -8.54 -4.08
C LYS A 30 18.47 -7.61 -4.32
N ALA A 31 18.23 -6.32 -4.30
CA ALA A 31 19.25 -5.29 -4.46
C ALA A 31 19.51 -4.57 -3.13
N ALA A 32 20.77 -4.17 -2.90
CA ALA A 32 21.15 -3.37 -1.77
C ALA A 32 21.80 -2.05 -2.22
N LEU A 33 21.27 -0.93 -1.71
CA LEU A 33 21.83 0.41 -1.94
C LEU A 33 22.75 0.78 -0.78
N ILE A 34 24.08 0.76 -1.03
CA ILE A 34 25.10 0.95 -0.01
C ILE A 34 25.83 2.30 -0.25
N GLY A 35 26.21 2.96 0.82
CA GLY A 35 26.97 4.21 0.78
C GLY A 35 26.94 4.97 2.10
N ASN A 36 27.80 5.96 2.25
CA ASN A 36 27.89 6.81 3.44
C ASN A 36 26.60 7.62 3.67
N ASN A 37 26.46 8.17 4.89
CA ASN A 37 25.37 9.11 5.17
C ASN A 37 25.54 10.36 4.29
N GLY A 38 24.44 10.81 3.69
CA GLY A 38 24.46 11.91 2.73
C GLY A 38 24.82 11.56 1.29
N ALA A 39 25.10 10.29 0.97
CA ALA A 39 25.42 9.83 -0.40
C ALA A 39 24.21 9.81 -1.37
N GLY A 40 23.03 10.26 -0.94
CA GLY A 40 21.87 10.34 -1.82
C GLY A 40 20.93 9.10 -1.82
N LYS A 41 21.17 8.10 -0.97
CA LYS A 41 20.35 6.87 -0.93
C LYS A 41 18.86 7.15 -0.75
N THR A 42 18.51 7.95 0.25
CA THR A 42 17.11 8.34 0.51
C THR A 42 16.54 9.19 -0.63
N THR A 43 17.36 10.06 -1.23
CA THR A 43 16.97 10.87 -2.38
C THR A 43 16.60 9.99 -3.57
N LEU A 44 17.43 8.96 -3.86
CA LEU A 44 17.15 8.01 -4.92
C LEU A 44 15.85 7.22 -4.67
N LEU A 45 15.64 6.72 -3.45
CA LEU A 45 14.40 6.02 -3.09
C LEU A 45 13.19 6.93 -3.25
N ARG A 46 13.26 8.19 -2.82
CA ARG A 46 12.16 9.16 -2.98
C ARG A 46 11.87 9.51 -4.45
N ILE A 47 12.90 9.47 -5.32
CA ILE A 47 12.70 9.61 -6.77
C ILE A 47 12.00 8.38 -7.33
N ILE A 48 12.38 7.17 -6.91
CA ILE A 48 11.74 5.92 -7.32
C ILE A 48 10.27 5.90 -6.89
N MET A 49 9.96 6.42 -5.71
CA MET A 49 8.59 6.55 -5.19
C MET A 49 7.80 7.72 -5.80
N HIS A 50 8.37 8.46 -6.74
CA HIS A 50 7.79 9.67 -7.33
C HIS A 50 7.42 10.77 -6.31
N GLU A 51 8.02 10.75 -5.11
CA GLU A 51 7.84 11.82 -4.11
C GLU A 51 8.58 13.10 -4.49
N ILE A 52 9.70 12.96 -5.18
CA ILE A 52 10.47 14.07 -5.75
C ILE A 52 10.84 13.77 -7.20
N SER A 53 10.83 14.80 -8.04
CA SER A 53 11.24 14.66 -9.44
C SER A 53 12.78 14.69 -9.56
N PRO A 54 13.39 13.86 -10.42
CA PRO A 54 14.79 14.04 -10.81
C PRO A 54 14.97 15.31 -11.64
N ASP A 55 16.18 15.83 -11.71
CA ASP A 55 16.51 16.96 -12.59
C ASP A 55 16.67 16.48 -14.05
N SER A 56 17.15 15.24 -14.23
CA SER A 56 17.16 14.52 -15.52
C SER A 56 17.14 13.02 -15.28
N GLY A 57 16.86 12.27 -16.34
CA GLY A 57 16.71 10.81 -16.31
C GLY A 57 15.28 10.36 -16.07
N ASN A 58 15.07 9.07 -16.13
CA ASN A 58 13.74 8.46 -16.03
C ASN A 58 13.74 7.26 -15.09
N VAL A 59 12.63 7.13 -14.35
CA VAL A 59 12.29 5.91 -13.60
C VAL A 59 11.15 5.21 -14.33
N VAL A 60 11.33 3.95 -14.64
CA VAL A 60 10.34 3.11 -15.31
C VAL A 60 10.01 1.93 -14.42
N LEU A 61 8.76 1.82 -14.00
CA LEU A 61 8.20 0.66 -13.33
C LEU A 61 7.46 -0.20 -14.36
N ALA A 62 7.56 -1.51 -14.26
CA ALA A 62 6.81 -2.40 -15.12
C ALA A 62 5.29 -2.20 -14.93
N LYS A 63 4.55 -2.39 -16.00
CA LYS A 63 3.08 -2.25 -15.97
C LYS A 63 2.48 -3.22 -14.95
N ASP A 64 1.45 -2.77 -14.26
CA ASP A 64 0.70 -3.54 -13.26
C ASP A 64 1.53 -3.98 -12.03
N LYS A 65 2.66 -3.28 -11.77
CA LYS A 65 3.50 -3.47 -10.58
C LYS A 65 3.35 -2.33 -9.59
N ASN A 66 3.31 -2.66 -8.31
CA ASN A 66 3.17 -1.71 -7.21
C ASN A 66 4.43 -1.67 -6.36
N ILE A 67 4.88 -0.46 -6.03
CA ILE A 67 6.02 -0.26 -5.13
C ILE A 67 5.49 -0.02 -3.72
N GLY A 68 5.99 -0.78 -2.76
CA GLY A 68 5.84 -0.50 -1.34
C GLY A 68 7.11 0.11 -0.77
N TYR A 69 6.96 1.11 0.09
CA TYR A 69 8.09 1.77 0.75
C TYR A 69 7.87 1.87 2.25
N LEU A 70 8.83 1.35 3.01
CA LEU A 70 8.88 1.55 4.45
C LEU A 70 9.89 2.66 4.77
N ALA A 71 9.39 3.86 5.07
CA ALA A 71 10.24 5.00 5.41
C ALA A 71 10.94 4.78 6.77
N GLN A 72 12.12 5.40 6.93
CA GLN A 72 12.89 5.33 8.18
C GLN A 72 12.13 5.99 9.36
N TYR A 73 11.41 7.07 9.07
CA TYR A 73 10.52 7.75 10.02
C TYR A 73 9.10 7.67 9.47
N GLN A 74 8.22 7.12 10.26
CA GLN A 74 6.81 6.99 9.92
C GLN A 74 6.04 8.14 10.56
N ASP A 75 5.61 9.10 9.74
CA ASP A 75 4.66 10.14 10.14
C ASP A 75 3.23 9.57 10.13
N ILE A 76 3.04 8.48 10.90
CA ILE A 76 1.68 8.00 11.14
C ILE A 76 1.10 8.88 12.24
N HIS A 77 0.29 9.84 11.82
CA HIS A 77 -0.46 10.73 12.68
C HIS A 77 -1.95 10.48 12.48
N GLY A 78 -2.70 10.47 13.57
CA GLY A 78 -4.15 10.36 13.52
C GLY A 78 -4.73 9.73 14.78
N HIS A 79 -5.97 10.05 15.08
CA HIS A 79 -6.74 9.49 16.19
C HIS A 79 -7.26 8.07 15.94
N HIS A 80 -6.73 7.40 14.90
CA HIS A 80 -7.12 6.04 14.55
C HIS A 80 -6.49 5.02 15.50
N THR A 81 -7.19 3.94 15.73
CA THR A 81 -6.63 2.77 16.40
C THR A 81 -5.69 2.00 15.46
N ILE A 82 -4.89 1.10 16.04
CA ILE A 82 -4.01 0.22 15.24
C ILE A 82 -4.84 -0.57 14.20
N TYR A 83 -6.01 -1.08 14.61
CA TYR A 83 -6.88 -1.85 13.73
C TYR A 83 -7.46 -0.98 12.61
N GLU A 84 -7.96 0.23 12.93
CA GLU A 84 -8.50 1.17 11.94
C GLU A 84 -7.44 1.58 10.91
N GLU A 85 -6.20 1.74 11.33
CA GLU A 85 -5.10 2.08 10.42
C GLU A 85 -4.78 0.95 9.44
N LEU A 86 -4.82 -0.31 9.88
CA LEU A 86 -4.59 -1.43 8.98
C LEU A 86 -5.80 -1.71 8.09
N ILE A 87 -7.02 -1.63 8.61
CA ILE A 87 -8.23 -1.89 7.82
C ILE A 87 -8.42 -0.86 6.70
N SER A 88 -7.89 0.36 6.86
CA SER A 88 -7.92 1.39 5.82
C SER A 88 -7.22 0.95 4.52
N THR A 89 -6.27 0.02 4.59
CA THR A 89 -5.61 -0.55 3.39
C THR A 89 -6.55 -1.40 2.54
N LYS A 90 -7.65 -1.87 3.12
CA LYS A 90 -8.67 -2.70 2.47
C LYS A 90 -9.97 -1.93 2.20
N GLN A 91 -9.91 -0.59 2.15
CA GLN A 91 -11.11 0.25 1.99
C GLN A 91 -11.92 -0.14 0.76
N HIS A 92 -11.27 -0.48 -0.36
CA HIS A 92 -11.95 -0.91 -1.58
C HIS A 92 -12.76 -2.22 -1.38
N ILE A 93 -12.25 -3.16 -0.57
CA ILE A 93 -12.97 -4.40 -0.21
C ILE A 93 -14.19 -4.07 0.67
N ILE A 94 -14.02 -3.16 1.62
CA ILE A 94 -15.12 -2.70 2.49
C ILE A 94 -16.22 -2.02 1.67
N ASP A 95 -15.82 -1.19 0.71
CA ASP A 95 -16.77 -0.50 -0.17
C ASP A 95 -17.53 -1.50 -1.07
N MET A 96 -16.86 -2.54 -1.57
CA MET A 96 -17.52 -3.64 -2.29
C MET A 96 -18.49 -4.40 -1.39
N GLU A 97 -18.10 -4.75 -0.15
CA GLU A 97 -18.98 -5.42 0.82
C GLU A 97 -20.24 -4.58 1.11
N ASN A 98 -20.07 -3.29 1.34
CA ASN A 98 -21.18 -2.37 1.58
C ASN A 98 -22.09 -2.25 0.35
N ARG A 99 -21.53 -2.21 -0.86
CA ARG A 99 -22.31 -2.15 -2.09
C ARG A 99 -23.10 -3.44 -2.34
N LEU A 100 -22.51 -4.61 -2.06
CA LEU A 100 -23.21 -5.88 -2.13
C LEU A 100 -24.43 -5.90 -1.19
N ARG A 101 -24.25 -5.46 0.06
CA ARG A 101 -25.36 -5.36 1.03
C ARG A 101 -26.45 -4.37 0.58
N SER A 102 -26.07 -3.25 -0.02
CA SER A 102 -27.01 -2.29 -0.58
C SER A 102 -27.82 -2.91 -1.71
N LEU A 103 -27.16 -3.60 -2.65
CA LEU A 103 -27.83 -4.30 -3.75
C LEU A 103 -28.82 -5.36 -3.24
N GLU A 104 -28.45 -6.11 -2.21
CA GLU A 104 -29.36 -7.09 -1.58
C GLU A 104 -30.64 -6.44 -1.01
N GLN A 105 -30.54 -5.24 -0.45
CA GLN A 105 -31.72 -4.51 0.02
C GLN A 105 -32.55 -3.95 -1.15
N GLU A 106 -31.89 -3.37 -2.16
CA GLU A 106 -32.53 -2.84 -3.36
C GLU A 106 -33.33 -3.93 -4.10
N MET A 107 -32.77 -5.15 -4.23
CA MET A 107 -33.41 -6.30 -4.87
C MET A 107 -34.69 -6.75 -4.16
N LYS A 108 -34.82 -6.56 -2.84
CA LYS A 108 -36.01 -6.95 -2.10
C LYS A 108 -37.29 -6.13 -2.47
N THR A 109 -37.08 -4.92 -3.01
CA THR A 109 -38.14 -3.96 -3.31
C THR A 109 -38.33 -3.70 -4.80
N THR A 110 -37.50 -4.31 -5.64
CA THR A 110 -37.46 -4.09 -7.09
C THR A 110 -38.04 -5.32 -7.82
N ALA A 111 -38.69 -5.11 -8.98
CA ALA A 111 -39.25 -6.19 -9.80
C ALA A 111 -39.02 -5.91 -11.31
N GLY A 112 -39.20 -6.93 -12.15
CA GLY A 112 -39.08 -6.84 -13.62
C GLY A 112 -37.63 -6.59 -14.07
N ASP A 113 -37.47 -5.95 -15.22
CA ASP A 113 -36.17 -5.72 -15.89
C ASP A 113 -35.16 -4.99 -14.97
N ALA A 114 -35.65 -4.15 -14.04
CA ALA A 114 -34.80 -3.47 -13.07
C ALA A 114 -34.19 -4.47 -12.06
N LEU A 115 -34.94 -5.49 -11.65
CA LEU A 115 -34.42 -6.56 -10.80
C LEU A 115 -33.33 -7.36 -11.53
N ASP A 116 -33.54 -7.70 -12.79
CA ASP A 116 -32.56 -8.44 -13.60
C ASP A 116 -31.24 -7.66 -13.72
N SER A 117 -31.33 -6.35 -13.90
CA SER A 117 -30.15 -5.46 -13.94
C SER A 117 -29.39 -5.44 -12.60
N LEU A 118 -30.11 -5.37 -11.47
CA LEU A 118 -29.50 -5.44 -10.14
C LEU A 118 -28.84 -6.79 -9.89
N MET A 119 -29.49 -7.90 -10.28
CA MET A 119 -28.94 -9.26 -10.14
C MET A 119 -27.65 -9.43 -10.93
N ASN A 120 -27.58 -8.92 -12.17
CA ASN A 120 -26.37 -8.94 -12.99
C ASN A 120 -25.22 -8.15 -12.32
N THR A 121 -25.56 -6.98 -11.77
CA THR A 121 -24.58 -6.14 -11.06
C THR A 121 -24.08 -6.83 -9.80
N TYR A 122 -24.98 -7.42 -9.02
CA TYR A 122 -24.62 -8.19 -7.81
C TYR A 122 -23.72 -9.37 -8.15
N THR A 123 -24.06 -10.16 -9.15
CA THR A 123 -23.26 -11.32 -9.56
C THR A 123 -21.83 -10.93 -9.95
N ARG A 124 -21.69 -9.87 -10.75
CA ARG A 124 -20.38 -9.38 -11.15
C ARG A 124 -19.56 -8.88 -9.96
N LEU A 125 -20.17 -8.09 -9.08
CA LEU A 125 -19.49 -7.52 -7.91
C LEU A 125 -19.14 -8.61 -6.88
N SER A 126 -20.03 -9.58 -6.67
CA SER A 126 -19.78 -10.73 -5.77
C SER A 126 -18.60 -11.58 -6.27
N HIS A 127 -18.53 -11.83 -7.57
CA HIS A 127 -17.39 -12.54 -8.15
C HIS A 127 -16.08 -11.77 -8.01
N GLN A 128 -16.10 -10.44 -8.21
CA GLN A 128 -14.92 -9.61 -7.99
C GLN A 128 -14.50 -9.63 -6.51
N PHE A 129 -15.43 -9.49 -5.59
CA PHE A 129 -15.18 -9.54 -4.15
C PHE A 129 -14.55 -10.88 -3.72
N GLU A 130 -14.99 -11.99 -4.32
CA GLU A 130 -14.41 -13.32 -4.09
C GLU A 130 -13.00 -13.44 -4.65
N LEU A 131 -12.75 -12.96 -5.88
CA LEU A 131 -11.41 -12.95 -6.50
C LEU A 131 -10.39 -12.14 -5.69
N GLU A 132 -10.83 -11.09 -5.02
CA GLU A 132 -10.00 -10.23 -4.16
C GLU A 132 -9.93 -10.73 -2.70
N ASN A 133 -10.35 -11.98 -2.43
CA ASN A 133 -10.39 -12.56 -1.08
C ASN A 133 -11.20 -11.73 -0.07
N GLY A 134 -12.29 -11.11 -0.53
CA GLY A 134 -13.11 -10.22 0.27
C GLY A 134 -13.65 -10.84 1.56
N TYR A 135 -13.85 -12.15 1.62
CA TYR A 135 -14.29 -12.82 2.85
C TYR A 135 -13.19 -12.97 3.91
N ALA A 136 -11.92 -12.89 3.51
CA ALA A 136 -10.78 -13.19 4.38
C ALA A 136 -10.08 -11.94 4.94
N TYR A 137 -10.37 -10.72 4.43
CA TYR A 137 -9.58 -9.52 4.76
C TYR A 137 -9.48 -9.22 6.26
N LYS A 138 -10.55 -9.48 7.03
CA LYS A 138 -10.52 -9.27 8.51
C LYS A 138 -9.55 -10.23 9.19
N SER A 139 -9.59 -11.50 8.78
CA SER A 139 -8.69 -12.52 9.31
C SER A 139 -7.23 -12.28 8.89
N GLU A 140 -7.02 -11.78 7.68
CA GLU A 140 -5.70 -11.37 7.18
C GLU A 140 -5.11 -10.24 8.02
N ILE A 141 -5.90 -9.18 8.30
CA ILE A 141 -5.49 -8.07 9.16
C ILE A 141 -5.12 -8.56 10.57
N MET A 142 -5.97 -9.39 11.18
CA MET A 142 -5.69 -9.96 12.50
C MET A 142 -4.43 -10.83 12.49
N GLY A 143 -4.24 -11.63 11.44
CA GLY A 143 -3.05 -12.46 11.26
C GLY A 143 -1.78 -11.63 11.17
N VAL A 144 -1.79 -10.55 10.39
CA VAL A 144 -0.66 -9.62 10.26
C VAL A 144 -0.36 -8.93 11.61
N LEU A 145 -1.37 -8.43 12.32
CA LEU A 145 -1.19 -7.79 13.62
C LEU A 145 -0.57 -8.75 14.64
N LYS A 146 -1.08 -9.97 14.75
CA LYS A 146 -0.53 -11.00 15.65
C LYS A 146 0.89 -11.40 15.24
N GLY A 147 1.15 -11.54 13.94
CA GLY A 147 2.49 -11.82 13.40
C GLY A 147 3.52 -10.72 13.71
N LEU A 148 3.08 -9.48 13.84
CA LEU A 148 3.90 -8.33 14.23
C LEU A 148 4.01 -8.15 15.75
N GLY A 149 3.44 -9.08 16.54
CA GLY A 149 3.54 -9.11 18.01
C GLY A 149 2.61 -8.12 18.70
N PHE A 150 1.47 -7.78 18.12
CA PHE A 150 0.37 -7.08 18.77
C PHE A 150 -0.63 -8.10 19.35
N THR A 151 -1.10 -7.85 20.57
CA THR A 151 -2.19 -8.62 21.20
C THR A 151 -3.54 -8.05 20.79
N GLU A 152 -4.62 -8.78 21.03
CA GLU A 152 -5.97 -8.29 20.73
C GLU A 152 -6.33 -7.02 21.53
N GLU A 153 -5.77 -6.89 22.75
CA GLU A 153 -5.92 -5.68 23.58
C GLU A 153 -5.23 -4.46 22.96
N ASP A 154 -4.16 -4.66 22.17
CA ASP A 154 -3.46 -3.57 21.50
C ASP A 154 -4.24 -3.01 20.31
N PHE A 155 -5.16 -3.77 19.72
CA PHE A 155 -5.82 -3.39 18.45
C PHE A 155 -6.61 -2.08 18.57
N GLU A 156 -7.20 -1.81 19.73
CA GLU A 156 -7.97 -0.60 20.04
C GLU A 156 -7.10 0.56 20.54
N ARG A 157 -5.77 0.37 20.65
CA ARG A 157 -4.88 1.45 21.07
C ARG A 157 -4.71 2.47 19.97
N GLN A 158 -4.76 3.73 20.35
CA GLN A 158 -4.53 4.84 19.43
C GLN A 158 -3.06 4.91 18.99
N ILE A 159 -2.85 5.16 17.71
CA ILE A 159 -1.51 5.23 17.09
C ILE A 159 -0.62 6.27 17.75
N GLU A 160 -1.19 7.38 18.20
CA GLU A 160 -0.44 8.45 18.87
C GLU A 160 0.25 7.97 20.15
N THR A 161 -0.33 6.99 20.84
CA THR A 161 0.20 6.43 22.10
C THR A 161 1.32 5.42 21.89
N LEU A 162 1.63 5.06 20.66
CA LEU A 162 2.61 4.04 20.32
C LEU A 162 4.04 4.57 20.37
N SER A 163 4.95 3.72 20.79
CA SER A 163 6.39 3.97 20.64
C SER A 163 6.79 3.99 19.17
N GLY A 164 7.92 4.63 18.82
CA GLY A 164 8.44 4.66 17.46
C GLY A 164 8.58 3.27 16.83
N GLY A 165 9.07 2.28 17.59
CA GLY A 165 9.17 0.90 17.13
C GLY A 165 7.81 0.23 16.89
N GLN A 166 6.79 0.56 17.69
CA GLN A 166 5.43 0.08 17.46
C GLN A 166 4.82 0.73 16.20
N LYS A 167 5.01 2.04 15.98
CA LYS A 167 4.60 2.74 14.76
C LYS A 167 5.23 2.12 13.52
N THR A 168 6.53 1.79 13.58
CA THR A 168 7.21 1.11 12.47
C THR A 168 6.59 -0.26 12.18
N ARG A 169 6.20 -1.03 13.21
CA ARG A 169 5.51 -2.32 13.02
C ARG A 169 4.11 -2.14 12.40
N VAL A 170 3.36 -1.12 12.79
CA VAL A 170 2.08 -0.78 12.16
C VAL A 170 2.27 -0.43 10.68
N ALA A 171 3.26 0.39 10.35
CA ALA A 171 3.59 0.72 8.97
C ALA A 171 4.02 -0.51 8.14
N LEU A 172 4.79 -1.40 8.74
CA LEU A 172 5.12 -2.69 8.12
C LEU A 172 3.87 -3.53 7.88
N GLY A 173 2.93 -3.54 8.81
CA GLY A 173 1.63 -4.21 8.65
C GLY A 173 0.84 -3.68 7.47
N LYS A 174 0.76 -2.36 7.31
CA LYS A 174 0.12 -1.73 6.13
C LYS A 174 0.81 -2.17 4.84
N LEU A 175 2.13 -2.17 4.83
CA LEU A 175 2.91 -2.59 3.67
C LEU A 175 2.66 -4.06 3.30
N LEU A 176 2.63 -4.96 4.28
CA LEU A 176 2.32 -6.37 4.07
C LEU A 176 0.91 -6.58 3.50
N LEU A 177 -0.09 -5.85 4.02
CA LEU A 177 -1.49 -5.94 3.57
C LEU A 177 -1.71 -5.34 2.18
N SER A 178 -0.89 -4.39 1.75
CA SER A 178 -0.91 -3.85 0.39
C SER A 178 -0.24 -4.76 -0.64
N SER A 179 0.48 -5.80 -0.17
CA SER A 179 1.13 -6.83 -1.01
C SER A 179 1.88 -6.24 -2.20
N PRO A 180 2.87 -5.35 -1.99
CA PRO A 180 3.66 -4.80 -3.09
C PRO A 180 4.48 -5.90 -3.78
N ASP A 181 4.87 -5.64 -5.01
CA ASP A 181 5.67 -6.56 -5.86
C ASP A 181 7.14 -6.64 -5.48
#